data_56cb2837dbea053739c16f0f0bca2a89
#
_entry.id   56cb2837dbea053739c16f0f0bca2a89
#
_cell.length_a   1.000
_cell.length_b   1.000
_cell.length_c   1.000
_cell.angle_alpha   90.00
_cell.angle_beta   90.00
_cell.angle_gamma   90.00
#
_symmetry.space_group_name_H-M   'P 1'
#
loop_
_entity.id
_entity.type
_entity.pdbx_description
1 polymer ?
#
loop_
_entity_poly.entity_id
_entity_poly.type
_entity_poly.pdbx_seq_one_letter_code
_entity_poly.pdbx_strand_id
1 'polypeptide(L)' 'MISVGIVGASGFTGEELVKLLLKHPDVSLDVLTSRTHAGKKVSDCIKFNTDLDKKFLEPSVDNLSRCDVVFFASPNGV' A
#
# COMPACT_ATOMS: atom_id res chain seq x y z
N MET A 1 -3.00 15.71 7.61
CA MET A 1 -3.18 14.28 7.29
C MET A 1 -1.82 13.67 6.99
N ILE A 2 -1.56 12.51 7.49
CA ILE A 2 -0.28 11.83 7.33
C ILE A 2 -0.29 11.02 6.04
N SER A 3 0.68 11.27 5.16
CA SER A 3 0.83 10.52 3.93
C SER A 3 1.58 9.23 4.19
N VAL A 4 0.99 8.11 3.83
CA VAL A 4 1.52 6.78 4.13
C VAL A 4 1.76 5.99 2.85
N GLY A 5 2.89 5.31 2.79
CA GLY A 5 3.21 4.37 1.74
C GLY A 5 3.41 2.97 2.32
N ILE A 6 3.09 1.96 1.54
CA ILE A 6 3.27 0.56 1.95
C ILE A 6 4.10 -0.17 0.89
N VAL A 7 5.17 -0.80 1.33
CA VAL A 7 5.98 -1.67 0.48
C VAL A 7 5.50 -3.10 0.67
N GLY A 8 5.17 -3.77 -0.43
CA GLY A 8 4.64 -5.12 -0.38
C GLY A 8 3.15 -5.18 -0.08
N ALA A 9 2.40 -4.19 -0.56
CA ALA A 9 0.99 -4.03 -0.22
C ALA A 9 0.09 -5.16 -0.76
N SER A 10 0.54 -5.90 -1.75
CA SER A 10 -0.25 -6.98 -2.34
C SER A 10 -0.19 -8.29 -1.54
N GLY A 11 0.72 -8.40 -0.58
CA GLY A 11 0.82 -9.60 0.25
C GLY A 11 -0.23 -9.60 1.35
N PHE A 12 -0.30 -10.71 2.09
CA PHE A 12 -1.26 -10.85 3.18
C PHE A 12 -1.09 -9.78 4.25
N THR A 13 0.15 -9.57 4.69
CA THR A 13 0.44 -8.55 5.71
C THR A 13 0.12 -7.15 5.19
N GLY A 14 0.45 -6.89 3.92
CA GLY A 14 0.16 -5.61 3.29
C GLY A 14 -1.34 -5.35 3.21
N GLU A 15 -2.10 -6.38 2.86
CA GLU A 15 -3.56 -6.28 2.78
C GLU A 15 -4.15 -5.92 4.13
N GLU A 16 -3.66 -6.54 5.21
CA GLU A 16 -4.12 -6.22 6.56
C GLU A 16 -3.77 -4.79 6.96
N LEU A 17 -2.58 -4.32 6.59
CA LEU A 17 -2.19 -2.94 6.84
C LEU A 17 -3.09 -1.95 6.10
N VAL A 18 -3.40 -2.23 4.84
CA VAL A 18 -4.30 -1.38 4.07
C VAL A 18 -5.65 -1.28 4.76
N LYS A 19 -6.16 -2.42 5.20
CA LYS A 19 -7.44 -2.50 5.88
C LYS A 19 -7.47 -1.67 7.16
N LEU A 20 -6.42 -1.76 7.96
CA LEU A 20 -6.31 -1.00 9.20
C LEU A 20 -6.17 0.49 8.94
N LEU A 21 -5.35 0.87 7.98
CA LEU A 21 -5.07 2.27 7.71
C LEU A 21 -6.22 2.99 7.04
N LEU A 22 -7.04 2.28 6.27
CA LEU A 22 -8.23 2.87 5.66
C LEU A 22 -9.24 3.32 6.70
N LYS A 23 -9.21 2.72 7.89
CA LYS A 23 -10.09 3.09 8.98
C LYS A 23 -9.56 4.25 9.81
N HIS A 24 -8.32 4.65 9.58
CA HIS A 24 -7.68 5.71 10.36
C HIS A 24 -8.00 7.07 9.75
N PRO A 25 -8.67 7.97 10.49
CA PRO A 25 -9.15 9.22 9.92
C PRO A 25 -8.06 10.23 9.55
N ASP A 26 -6.88 10.10 10.14
CA ASP A 26 -5.79 11.06 9.94
C ASP A 26 -4.73 10.56 8.98
N VAL A 27 -4.97 9.45 8.31
CA VAL A 27 -4.00 8.83 7.42
C VAL A 27 -4.50 8.80 5.99
N SER A 28 -3.62 9.17 5.06
CA SER A 28 -3.88 9.07 3.64
C SER A 28 -2.98 7.99 3.06
N LEU A 29 -3.57 6.95 2.48
CA LEU A 29 -2.80 5.92 1.79
C LEU A 29 -2.48 6.41 0.39
N ASP A 30 -1.31 7.00 0.22
CA ASP A 30 -0.95 7.64 -1.04
C ASP A 30 -0.18 6.73 -1.98
N VAL A 31 0.64 5.83 -1.45
CA VAL A 31 1.49 4.97 -2.28
C VAL A 31 1.40 3.53 -1.78
N LEU A 32 0.98 2.65 -2.67
CA LEU A 32 0.96 1.21 -2.41
C LEU A 32 1.83 0.55 -3.45
N THR A 33 2.88 -0.13 -3.02
CA THR A 33 3.82 -0.72 -3.96
C THR A 33 3.76 -2.24 -3.94
N SER A 34 4.04 -2.83 -5.10
CA SER A 34 4.14 -4.27 -5.25
C SER A 34 5.05 -4.59 -6.41
N ARG A 35 5.97 -5.53 -6.24
CA ARG A 35 6.84 -5.95 -7.32
C ARG A 35 6.09 -6.76 -8.37
N THR A 36 5.16 -7.59 -7.92
CA THR A 36 4.48 -8.52 -8.79
C THR A 36 3.21 -7.95 -9.41
N HIS A 37 2.63 -6.95 -8.78
CA HIS A 37 1.34 -6.39 -9.21
C HIS A 37 1.43 -4.93 -9.61
N ALA A 38 2.62 -4.41 -9.84
CA ALA A 38 2.79 -3.02 -10.27
C ALA A 38 1.99 -2.76 -11.55
N GLY A 39 1.26 -1.66 -11.56
CA GLY A 39 0.40 -1.28 -12.67
C GLY A 39 -1.01 -1.85 -12.62
N LYS A 40 -1.27 -2.79 -11.72
CA LYS A 40 -2.61 -3.37 -11.57
C LYS A 40 -3.40 -2.59 -10.52
N LYS A 41 -4.71 -2.60 -10.66
CA LYS A 41 -5.58 -1.94 -9.70
C LYS A 41 -5.53 -2.64 -8.35
N VAL A 42 -5.43 -1.85 -7.30
CA VAL A 42 -5.42 -2.39 -5.94
C VAL A 42 -6.68 -3.19 -5.65
N SER A 43 -7.82 -2.69 -6.08
CA SER A 43 -9.11 -3.36 -5.85
C SER A 43 -9.21 -4.72 -6.51
N ASP A 44 -8.45 -4.96 -7.58
CA ASP A 44 -8.46 -6.27 -8.26
C ASP A 44 -7.58 -7.28 -7.55
N CYS A 45 -6.63 -6.83 -6.76
CA CYS A 45 -5.66 -7.69 -6.09
C CYS A 45 -5.99 -7.95 -4.62
N ILE A 46 -6.72 -7.04 -4.00
CA ILE A 46 -7.10 -7.14 -2.59
C ILE A 46 -8.43 -7.86 -2.48
N LYS A 47 -8.52 -8.78 -1.52
CA LYS A 47 -9.68 -9.65 -1.40
C LYS A 47 -10.84 -9.06 -0.61
N PHE A 48 -10.63 -8.00 0.13
CA PHE A 48 -11.73 -7.36 0.84
C PHE A 48 -12.32 -6.23 0.00
N ASN A 49 -13.57 -5.91 0.29
CA ASN A 49 -14.28 -4.87 -0.42
C ASN A 49 -13.72 -3.49 -0.08
N THR A 50 -13.32 -2.72 -1.08
CA THR A 50 -12.75 -1.40 -0.86
C THR A 50 -13.07 -0.46 -2.00
N ASP A 51 -13.22 0.82 -1.67
CA ASP A 51 -13.42 1.90 -2.65
C ASP A 51 -12.10 2.52 -3.11
N LEU A 52 -10.98 1.94 -2.73
CA LEU A 52 -9.67 2.49 -3.02
C LEU A 52 -9.37 2.43 -4.53
N ASP A 53 -9.42 3.58 -5.18
CA ASP A 53 -9.18 3.69 -6.61
C ASP A 53 -7.73 4.05 -6.88
N LYS A 54 -6.86 3.08 -6.70
CA LYS A 54 -5.43 3.25 -6.89
C LYS A 54 -4.85 2.04 -7.58
N LYS A 55 -3.70 2.25 -8.21
CA LYS A 55 -2.91 1.16 -8.79
C LYS A 55 -1.67 0.94 -7.95
N PHE A 56 -1.19 -0.29 -7.92
CA PHE A 56 0.09 -0.59 -7.31
C PHE A 56 1.20 0.06 -8.14
N LEU A 57 2.18 0.64 -7.44
CA LEU A 57 3.36 1.22 -8.06
C LEU A 57 4.57 0.33 -7.78
N GLU A 58 5.63 0.55 -8.53
CA GLU A 58 6.88 -0.13 -8.25
C GLU A 58 7.49 0.44 -6.97
N PRO A 59 8.13 -0.41 -6.15
CA PRO A 59 8.79 0.06 -4.93
C PRO A 59 10.08 0.80 -5.29
N SER A 60 9.98 2.12 -5.40
CA SER A 60 11.13 2.96 -5.71
C SER A 60 11.22 4.10 -4.72
N VAL A 61 12.42 4.65 -4.59
CA VAL A 61 12.65 5.80 -3.71
C VAL A 61 11.78 6.98 -4.15
N ASP A 62 11.68 7.20 -5.46
CA ASP A 62 10.89 8.31 -5.98
C ASP A 62 9.42 8.20 -5.59
N ASN A 63 8.86 7.00 -5.68
CA ASN A 63 7.46 6.80 -5.32
C ASN A 63 7.22 6.94 -3.83
N LEU A 64 8.17 6.48 -3.02
CA LEU A 64 8.01 6.45 -1.57
C LEU A 64 8.45 7.72 -0.87
N SER A 65 9.26 8.55 -1.52
CA SER A 65 9.77 9.77 -0.91
C SER A 65 8.69 10.82 -0.63
N ARG A 66 7.54 10.68 -1.24
CA ARG A 66 6.41 11.59 -1.02
C ARG A 66 5.68 11.31 0.29
N CYS A 67 5.97 10.17 0.90
CA CYS A 67 5.23 9.75 2.08
C CYS A 67 5.90 10.22 3.35
N ASP A 68 5.09 10.54 4.34
CA ASP A 68 5.61 10.89 5.66
C ASP A 68 6.05 9.64 6.43
N VAL A 69 5.36 8.54 6.20
CA VAL A 69 5.64 7.25 6.85
C VAL A 69 5.55 6.15 5.81
N VAL A 70 6.48 5.21 5.87
CA VAL A 70 6.48 4.05 4.99
C VAL A 70 6.49 2.78 5.85
N PHE A 71 5.54 1.90 5.58
CA PHE A 71 5.48 0.59 6.22
C PHE A 71 6.03 -0.47 5.28
N PHE A 72 6.78 -1.39 5.82
CA PHE A 72 7.29 -2.53 5.07
C PHE A 72 6.51 -3.78 5.46
N ALA A 73 5.77 -4.31 4.50
CA ALA A 73 4.93 -5.49 4.71
C ALA A 73 5.45 -6.68 3.93
N SER A 74 6.73 -6.69 3.61
CA SER A 74 7.33 -7.79 2.86
C SER A 74 7.28 -9.07 3.67
N PRO A 75 6.86 -10.20 3.07
CA PRO A 75 6.97 -11.48 3.74
C PRO A 75 8.44 -11.78 4.01
N ASN A 76 8.71 -12.53 5.05
CA ASN A 76 10.07 -12.93 5.43
C ASN A 76 10.90 -11.86 6.08
N GLY A 77 10.41 -10.66 6.24
CA GLY A 77 11.16 -9.58 6.87
C GLY A 77 12.49 -9.30 6.20
N VAL A 78 12.58 -9.53 4.95
CA VAL A 78 13.81 -9.35 4.19
C VAL A 78 13.77 -8.03 3.46
#